data_28948ddecaf452bf352a8f16c66c9e97
#
_entry.id   28948ddecaf452bf352a8f16c66c9e97
#
_cell.length_a   1.000
_cell.length_b   1.000
_cell.length_c   1.000
_cell.angle_alpha   90.00
_cell.angle_beta   90.00
_cell.angle_gamma   90.00
#
_symmetry.space_group_name_H-M   'P 1'
#
loop_
_entity.id
_entity.type
_entity.pdbx_description
1 polymer ?
#
loop_
_entity_poly.entity_id
_entity_poly.type
_entity_poly.pdbx_seq_one_letter_code
_entity_poly.pdbx_strand_id
1 'polypeptide(L)'
;MLRAYLAALFLPVLLTAADRNVILVTADGLRWQDLFHGIDPLLAREKSVSMDPGSKDADDRRRHYSTRESLLPFFWGTLAKKGLVLTDVSVTNAYRVSYPGYSEILTGRASDDIIKGNDPIQQPNETVLEFLRRKLSLPKDRIALFSSWDHFHYIAEHTPGTILINAGYQDSPQSPDLSRLQHVTPTPWDEARHDSFTFELALDHLKKVHPRALVISFDETDDWAHGRRYDRVLDMIATFDGFLDRLWTTIQSMPEYRDSTTLIVTSDHGRGSTLADWSDHGRKVAGADKIWIAIMGPDTPATGEVSTHAEQRDIAPTIIKLMGLNPAEYKGATGAPIQAAFRP
;
A
#
# COMPACT_ATOMS: atom_id res chain seq x y z
N MET A 1 31.23 -1.77 50.73
CA MET A 1 31.12 -2.24 49.33
C MET A 1 30.11 -1.36 48.62
N LEU A 2 30.61 -0.36 47.87
CA LEU A 2 29.82 0.56 47.10
C LEU A 2 29.53 -0.06 45.70
N ARG A 3 28.31 -0.40 45.39
CA ARG A 3 27.91 -0.84 44.04
C ARG A 3 27.67 0.39 43.17
N ALA A 4 28.57 0.66 42.23
CA ALA A 4 28.37 1.66 41.22
C ALA A 4 27.36 1.12 40.16
N TYR A 5 26.21 1.75 40.02
CA TYR A 5 25.28 1.52 38.94
C TYR A 5 25.75 2.35 37.72
N LEU A 6 26.28 1.67 36.69
CA LEU A 6 26.45 2.30 35.38
C LEU A 6 25.05 2.48 34.74
N ALA A 7 24.57 3.69 34.73
CA ALA A 7 23.43 4.07 33.88
C ALA A 7 23.94 4.21 32.44
N ALA A 8 23.58 3.27 31.58
CA ALA A 8 23.82 3.40 30.16
C ALA A 8 22.90 4.52 29.62
N LEU A 9 23.50 5.66 29.27
CA LEU A 9 22.82 6.73 28.54
C LEU A 9 22.59 6.24 27.10
N PHE A 10 21.37 5.84 26.79
CA PHE A 10 20.91 5.68 25.40
C PHE A 10 20.73 7.08 24.80
N LEU A 11 21.75 7.58 24.12
CA LEU A 11 21.60 8.74 23.24
C LEU A 11 20.80 8.28 22.02
N PRO A 12 19.69 8.94 21.66
CA PRO A 12 18.99 8.62 20.41
C PRO A 12 19.92 8.93 19.24
N VAL A 13 20.22 7.92 18.42
CA VAL A 13 20.91 8.11 17.16
C VAL A 13 19.95 8.85 16.23
N LEU A 14 20.24 10.11 15.92
CA LEU A 14 19.50 10.87 14.91
C LEU A 14 19.87 10.29 13.54
N LEU A 15 18.95 9.52 12.95
CA LEU A 15 19.08 9.02 11.58
C LEU A 15 19.11 10.20 10.61
N THR A 16 20.08 10.18 9.70
CA THR A 16 20.16 11.16 8.59
C THR A 16 19.26 10.71 7.44
N ALA A 17 19.01 11.59 6.47
CA ALA A 17 18.31 11.21 5.25
C ALA A 17 19.01 10.04 4.51
N ALA A 18 20.31 9.89 4.68
CA ALA A 18 21.09 8.79 4.10
C ALA A 18 20.76 7.42 4.71
N ASP A 19 20.20 7.38 5.91
CA ASP A 19 19.95 6.14 6.65
C ASP A 19 18.47 5.70 6.63
N ARG A 20 17.55 6.50 6.08
CA ARG A 20 16.10 6.25 6.10
C ARG A 20 15.63 5.51 4.87
N ASN A 21 14.70 4.58 5.05
CA ASN A 21 14.01 3.86 3.98
C ASN A 21 12.50 4.00 4.13
N VAL A 22 11.77 3.96 3.02
CA VAL A 22 10.32 3.92 3.02
C VAL A 22 9.81 2.81 2.12
N ILE A 23 8.83 2.07 2.61
CA ILE A 23 8.09 1.07 1.82
C ILE A 23 6.63 1.46 1.86
N LEU A 24 6.04 1.69 0.68
CA LEU A 24 4.62 1.93 0.50
C LEU A 24 3.99 0.66 -0.05
N VAL A 25 2.96 0.16 0.62
CA VAL A 25 2.17 -0.98 0.15
C VAL A 25 0.73 -0.53 -0.06
N THR A 26 0.17 -0.84 -1.22
CA THR A 26 -1.22 -0.54 -1.53
C THR A 26 -1.99 -1.81 -1.86
N ALA A 27 -3.27 -1.85 -1.44
CA ALA A 27 -4.24 -2.85 -1.88
C ALA A 27 -5.36 -2.12 -2.62
N ASP A 28 -5.49 -2.36 -3.93
CA ASP A 28 -6.46 -1.70 -4.79
C ASP A 28 -7.88 -1.92 -4.28
N GLY A 29 -8.62 -0.83 -4.13
CA GLY A 29 -10.03 -0.84 -3.74
C GLY A 29 -10.37 -1.58 -2.44
N LEU A 30 -9.41 -1.82 -1.53
CA LEU A 30 -9.67 -2.48 -0.25
C LEU A 30 -10.53 -1.57 0.62
N ARG A 31 -11.80 -1.98 0.80
CA ARG A 31 -12.81 -1.20 1.51
C ARG A 31 -12.42 -0.98 2.97
N TRP A 32 -12.62 0.24 3.47
CA TRP A 32 -12.44 0.55 4.88
C TRP A 32 -13.36 -0.30 5.78
N GLN A 33 -14.56 -0.70 5.31
CA GLN A 33 -15.50 -1.54 6.05
C GLN A 33 -14.87 -2.90 6.40
N ASP A 34 -14.24 -3.56 5.40
CA ASP A 34 -13.61 -4.86 5.62
C ASP A 34 -12.38 -4.74 6.52
N LEU A 35 -11.61 -3.66 6.38
CA LEU A 35 -10.46 -3.39 7.23
C LEU A 35 -10.86 -3.20 8.69
N PHE A 36 -11.85 -2.31 8.96
CA PHE A 36 -12.20 -1.90 10.33
C PHE A 36 -13.24 -2.79 11.01
N HIS A 37 -14.05 -3.51 10.26
CA HIS A 37 -15.14 -4.32 10.81
C HIS A 37 -14.97 -5.82 10.58
N GLY A 38 -14.04 -6.25 9.71
CA GLY A 38 -13.90 -7.63 9.29
C GLY A 38 -14.98 -8.00 8.26
N ILE A 39 -15.32 -9.28 8.20
CA ILE A 39 -16.29 -9.81 7.23
C ILE A 39 -17.63 -9.09 7.31
N ASP A 40 -18.15 -8.63 6.16
CA ASP A 40 -19.52 -8.13 6.05
C ASP A 40 -20.50 -9.33 6.07
N PRO A 41 -21.34 -9.45 7.11
CA PRO A 41 -22.21 -10.63 7.26
C PRO A 41 -23.35 -10.70 6.23
N LEU A 42 -23.72 -9.56 5.60
CA LEU A 42 -24.71 -9.54 4.54
C LEU A 42 -24.11 -10.06 3.23
N LEU A 43 -22.97 -9.54 2.85
CA LEU A 43 -22.25 -9.98 1.65
C LEU A 43 -21.85 -11.45 1.73
N ALA A 44 -21.37 -11.90 2.87
CA ALA A 44 -20.90 -13.26 3.08
C ALA A 44 -21.99 -14.34 2.97
N ARG A 45 -23.26 -13.96 3.04
CA ARG A 45 -24.42 -14.86 2.91
C ARG A 45 -25.16 -14.73 1.60
N GLU A 46 -24.82 -13.73 0.81
CA GLU A 46 -25.50 -13.42 -0.43
C GLU A 46 -25.00 -14.31 -1.59
N LYS A 47 -25.92 -15.08 -2.17
CA LYS A 47 -25.58 -16.04 -3.24
C LYS A 47 -25.05 -15.39 -4.52
N SER A 48 -25.42 -14.13 -4.77
CA SER A 48 -24.98 -13.41 -5.97
C SER A 48 -23.54 -12.90 -5.90
N VAL A 49 -22.90 -12.97 -4.71
CA VAL A 49 -21.56 -12.40 -4.49
C VAL A 49 -20.59 -13.39 -3.85
N SER A 50 -20.99 -14.66 -3.72
CA SER A 50 -20.13 -15.70 -3.14
C SER A 50 -20.46 -17.04 -3.79
N MET A 51 -19.44 -17.82 -4.09
CA MET A 51 -19.65 -19.18 -4.59
C MET A 51 -20.13 -20.08 -3.46
N ASP A 52 -21.30 -20.72 -3.65
CA ASP A 52 -21.90 -21.65 -2.72
C ASP A 52 -21.89 -21.19 -1.24
N PRO A 53 -22.62 -20.10 -0.90
CA PRO A 53 -22.62 -19.54 0.46
C PRO A 53 -23.21 -20.49 1.54
N GLY A 54 -23.82 -21.60 1.13
CA GLY A 54 -24.30 -22.65 2.02
C GLY A 54 -23.30 -23.79 2.26
N SER A 55 -22.12 -23.74 1.62
CA SER A 55 -21.10 -24.78 1.78
C SER A 55 -20.41 -24.72 3.15
N LYS A 56 -19.81 -25.86 3.52
CA LYS A 56 -18.94 -25.92 4.71
C LYS A 56 -17.79 -24.93 4.62
N ASP A 57 -17.20 -24.75 3.45
CA ASP A 57 -16.08 -23.82 3.24
C ASP A 57 -16.51 -22.38 3.46
N ALA A 58 -17.70 -22.00 3.01
CA ALA A 58 -18.25 -20.66 3.30
C ALA A 58 -18.51 -20.45 4.80
N ASP A 59 -18.99 -21.49 5.50
CA ASP A 59 -19.14 -21.44 6.97
C ASP A 59 -17.80 -21.34 7.68
N ASP A 60 -16.78 -22.04 7.22
CA ASP A 60 -15.43 -21.98 7.77
C ASP A 60 -14.82 -20.59 7.57
N ARG A 61 -14.96 -19.96 6.38
CA ARG A 61 -14.56 -18.56 6.13
C ARG A 61 -15.27 -17.60 7.06
N ARG A 62 -16.60 -17.70 7.19
CA ARG A 62 -17.39 -16.83 8.09
C ARG A 62 -16.93 -16.92 9.55
N ARG A 63 -16.55 -18.10 10.02
CA ARG A 63 -15.99 -18.28 11.36
C ARG A 63 -14.57 -17.73 11.48
N HIS A 64 -13.74 -18.05 10.50
CA HIS A 64 -12.32 -17.68 10.52
C HIS A 64 -12.12 -16.16 10.40
N TYR A 65 -12.88 -15.49 9.53
CA TYR A 65 -12.78 -14.05 9.29
C TYR A 65 -13.81 -13.22 10.05
N SER A 66 -14.34 -13.75 11.15
CA SER A 66 -15.47 -13.13 11.89
C SER A 66 -15.16 -11.77 12.52
N THR A 67 -13.90 -11.47 12.77
CA THR A 67 -13.44 -10.18 13.31
C THR A 67 -12.34 -9.60 12.44
N ARG A 68 -12.12 -8.29 12.53
CA ARG A 68 -11.01 -7.62 11.83
C ARG A 68 -9.65 -8.18 12.25
N GLU A 69 -9.49 -8.56 13.52
CA GLU A 69 -8.25 -9.14 14.04
C GLU A 69 -8.02 -10.56 13.52
N SER A 70 -9.07 -11.30 13.23
CA SER A 70 -8.94 -12.63 12.62
C SER A 70 -8.75 -12.59 11.10
N LEU A 71 -9.30 -11.56 10.44
CA LEU A 71 -9.10 -11.35 9.01
C LEU A 71 -7.70 -10.76 8.71
N LEU A 72 -7.21 -9.86 9.56
CA LEU A 72 -5.96 -9.11 9.40
C LEU A 72 -5.13 -9.15 10.70
N PRO A 73 -4.63 -10.34 11.09
CA PRO A 73 -3.94 -10.53 12.37
C PRO A 73 -2.63 -9.74 12.50
N PHE A 74 -1.84 -9.59 11.43
CA PHE A 74 -0.64 -8.77 11.47
C PHE A 74 -0.97 -7.27 11.54
N PHE A 75 -1.91 -6.81 10.72
CA PHE A 75 -2.31 -5.41 10.69
C PHE A 75 -2.79 -4.94 12.08
N TRP A 76 -3.73 -5.66 12.68
CA TRP A 76 -4.28 -5.28 14.00
C TRP A 76 -3.42 -5.73 15.17
N GLY A 77 -2.72 -6.85 15.04
CA GLY A 77 -1.87 -7.40 16.10
C GLY A 77 -0.50 -6.74 16.22
N THR A 78 0.04 -6.22 15.13
CA THR A 78 1.40 -5.67 15.06
C THR A 78 1.42 -4.24 14.56
N LEU A 79 0.97 -3.99 13.32
CA LEU A 79 1.09 -2.68 12.68
C LEU A 79 0.34 -1.60 13.46
N ALA A 80 -0.94 -1.81 13.75
CA ALA A 80 -1.76 -0.85 14.50
C ALA A 80 -1.24 -0.63 15.93
N LYS A 81 -0.65 -1.64 16.56
CA LYS A 81 -0.11 -1.52 17.92
C LYS A 81 1.25 -0.82 17.98
N LYS A 82 2.06 -0.92 16.94
CA LYS A 82 3.42 -0.36 16.88
C LYS A 82 3.52 0.93 16.08
N GLY A 83 2.44 1.33 15.42
CA GLY A 83 2.33 2.51 14.58
C GLY A 83 1.04 3.28 14.82
N LEU A 84 0.52 3.88 13.77
CA LEU A 84 -0.77 4.57 13.77
C LEU A 84 -1.63 4.09 12.60
N VAL A 85 -2.95 4.18 12.76
CA VAL A 85 -3.95 3.94 11.73
C VAL A 85 -4.90 5.13 11.70
N LEU A 86 -4.87 5.87 10.58
CA LEU A 86 -5.79 6.98 10.33
C LEU A 86 -7.14 6.44 9.83
N THR A 87 -8.21 6.75 10.55
CA THR A 87 -9.56 6.25 10.29
C THR A 87 -10.42 7.24 9.50
N ASP A 88 -10.00 8.50 9.40
CA ASP A 88 -10.67 9.57 8.65
C ASP A 88 -9.75 10.06 7.54
N VAL A 89 -9.73 9.33 6.43
CA VAL A 89 -8.92 9.68 5.25
C VAL A 89 -9.80 9.74 4.02
N SER A 90 -9.62 10.79 3.22
CA SER A 90 -10.37 10.98 1.98
C SER A 90 -9.49 11.06 0.74
N VAL A 91 -10.00 10.53 -0.35
CA VAL A 91 -9.52 10.76 -1.71
C VAL A 91 -9.97 12.15 -2.16
N THR A 92 -9.08 12.97 -2.74
CA THR A 92 -9.43 14.32 -3.18
C THR A 92 -9.70 14.41 -4.67
N ASN A 93 -9.23 13.45 -5.49
CA ASN A 93 -9.60 13.40 -6.89
C ASN A 93 -11.10 13.10 -7.07
N ALA A 94 -11.71 13.70 -8.10
CA ALA A 94 -13.14 13.58 -8.34
C ALA A 94 -13.56 12.23 -8.94
N TYR A 95 -12.61 11.46 -9.48
CA TYR A 95 -12.94 10.25 -10.26
C TYR A 95 -13.00 8.99 -9.40
N ARG A 96 -12.17 8.89 -8.34
CA ARG A 96 -12.19 7.79 -7.36
C ARG A 96 -12.09 6.42 -8.02
N VAL A 97 -11.15 6.32 -8.94
CA VAL A 97 -10.74 5.11 -9.66
C VAL A 97 -9.22 4.99 -9.61
N SER A 98 -8.68 3.85 -9.98
CA SER A 98 -7.31 3.45 -9.67
C SER A 98 -6.24 4.43 -10.16
N TYR A 99 -6.18 4.80 -11.45
CA TYR A 99 -5.14 5.71 -11.90
C TYR A 99 -5.20 7.09 -11.21
N PRO A 100 -6.35 7.82 -11.17
CA PRO A 100 -6.46 9.05 -10.39
C PRO A 100 -6.01 8.90 -8.93
N GLY A 101 -6.38 7.81 -8.25
CA GLY A 101 -6.00 7.51 -6.88
C GLY A 101 -4.49 7.31 -6.73
N TYR A 102 -3.89 6.44 -7.51
CA TYR A 102 -2.44 6.22 -7.49
C TYR A 102 -1.64 7.46 -7.90
N SER A 103 -2.15 8.23 -8.86
CA SER A 103 -1.55 9.51 -9.22
C SER A 103 -1.54 10.47 -8.02
N GLU A 104 -2.65 10.54 -7.28
CA GLU A 104 -2.76 11.38 -6.09
C GLU A 104 -1.78 10.94 -5.00
N ILE A 105 -1.67 9.63 -4.73
CA ILE A 105 -0.71 9.04 -3.79
C ILE A 105 0.73 9.41 -4.15
N LEU A 106 1.10 9.24 -5.42
CA LEU A 106 2.49 9.37 -5.86
C LEU A 106 2.91 10.81 -6.16
N THR A 107 1.96 11.70 -6.44
CA THR A 107 2.28 13.10 -6.78
C THR A 107 1.92 14.10 -5.68
N GLY A 108 1.13 13.70 -4.70
CA GLY A 108 0.63 14.58 -3.65
C GLY A 108 -0.39 15.61 -4.16
N ARG A 109 -1.08 15.32 -5.26
CA ARG A 109 -2.12 16.19 -5.84
C ARG A 109 -3.13 15.41 -6.68
N ALA A 110 -4.38 15.84 -6.68
CA ALA A 110 -5.35 15.43 -7.69
C ALA A 110 -5.02 16.10 -9.04
N SER A 111 -5.21 15.39 -10.13
CA SER A 111 -4.91 15.84 -11.51
C SER A 111 -6.14 15.68 -12.42
N ASP A 112 -7.31 16.05 -11.93
CA ASP A 112 -8.62 15.85 -12.55
C ASP A 112 -8.82 16.55 -13.90
N ASP A 113 -7.99 17.53 -14.21
CA ASP A 113 -7.94 18.22 -15.49
C ASP A 113 -7.39 17.30 -16.61
N ILE A 114 -6.48 16.39 -16.27
CA ILE A 114 -5.79 15.52 -17.21
C ILE A 114 -6.20 14.05 -17.00
N ILE A 115 -6.10 13.53 -15.77
CA ILE A 115 -6.35 12.11 -15.45
C ILE A 115 -7.81 11.98 -15.03
N LYS A 116 -8.64 11.38 -15.90
CA LYS A 116 -10.10 11.28 -15.73
C LYS A 116 -10.62 9.85 -15.56
N GLY A 117 -9.73 8.87 -15.64
CA GLY A 117 -10.02 7.45 -15.58
C GLY A 117 -8.72 6.66 -15.70
N ASN A 118 -8.83 5.40 -16.09
CA ASN A 118 -7.71 4.49 -16.21
C ASN A 118 -7.07 4.49 -17.63
N ASP A 119 -7.28 5.53 -18.42
CA ASP A 119 -6.64 5.63 -19.74
C ASP A 119 -5.11 5.60 -19.61
N PRO A 120 -4.39 4.88 -20.52
CA PRO A 120 -2.94 4.70 -20.45
C PRO A 120 -2.18 5.95 -20.93
N ILE A 121 -2.32 7.06 -20.21
CA ILE A 121 -1.60 8.31 -20.45
C ILE A 121 -0.41 8.43 -19.49
N GLN A 122 0.72 8.93 -19.99
CA GLN A 122 1.89 9.13 -19.13
C GLN A 122 1.59 10.11 -18.00
N GLN A 123 2.06 9.80 -16.79
CA GLN A 123 1.92 10.64 -15.59
C GLN A 123 2.32 12.09 -15.89
N PRO A 124 1.41 13.07 -15.76
CA PRO A 124 1.70 14.46 -16.15
C PRO A 124 2.59 15.21 -15.15
N ASN A 125 2.80 14.67 -13.96
CA ASN A 125 3.53 15.34 -12.89
C ASN A 125 4.70 14.48 -12.40
N GLU A 126 5.80 15.11 -11.95
CA GLU A 126 6.89 14.43 -11.25
C GLU A 126 6.31 13.66 -10.05
N THR A 127 6.66 12.38 -9.90
CA THR A 127 6.24 11.58 -8.75
C THR A 127 7.22 11.74 -7.58
N VAL A 128 6.76 11.40 -6.37
CA VAL A 128 7.63 11.38 -5.19
C VAL A 128 8.82 10.44 -5.38
N LEU A 129 8.67 9.37 -6.16
CA LEU A 129 9.73 8.41 -6.45
C LEU A 129 10.83 9.04 -7.29
N GLU A 130 10.48 9.78 -8.33
CA GLU A 130 11.44 10.54 -9.15
C GLU A 130 12.12 11.64 -8.33
N PHE A 131 11.34 12.36 -7.52
CA PHE A 131 11.87 13.38 -6.61
C PHE A 131 12.91 12.78 -5.65
N LEU A 132 12.61 11.66 -4.98
CA LEU A 132 13.53 10.97 -4.07
C LEU A 132 14.80 10.54 -4.79
N ARG A 133 14.66 9.90 -5.95
CA ARG A 133 15.82 9.48 -6.75
C ARG A 133 16.75 10.65 -7.05
N ARG A 134 16.20 11.77 -7.53
CA ARG A 134 16.95 12.97 -7.87
C ARG A 134 17.59 13.61 -6.65
N LYS A 135 16.86 13.75 -5.54
CA LYS A 135 17.35 14.39 -4.31
C LYS A 135 18.43 13.58 -3.60
N LEU A 136 18.32 12.27 -3.60
CA LEU A 136 19.27 11.38 -2.96
C LEU A 136 20.37 10.90 -3.93
N SER A 137 20.34 11.32 -5.20
CA SER A 137 21.30 10.92 -6.24
C SER A 137 21.48 9.41 -6.37
N LEU A 138 20.36 8.67 -6.31
CA LEU A 138 20.36 7.21 -6.29
C LEU A 138 20.33 6.60 -7.70
N PRO A 139 20.92 5.42 -7.91
CA PRO A 139 20.65 4.58 -9.08
C PRO A 139 19.14 4.28 -9.19
N LYS A 140 18.67 4.00 -10.41
CA LYS A 140 17.22 3.80 -10.64
C LYS A 140 16.63 2.61 -9.89
N ASP A 141 17.39 1.55 -9.70
CA ASP A 141 16.98 0.32 -9.05
C ASP A 141 16.89 0.44 -7.51
N ARG A 142 17.45 1.53 -6.95
CA ARG A 142 17.31 1.86 -5.52
C ARG A 142 16.02 2.60 -5.22
N ILE A 143 15.25 2.96 -6.24
CA ILE A 143 13.87 3.47 -6.18
C ILE A 143 13.06 2.56 -7.09
N ALA A 144 12.21 1.72 -6.51
CA ALA A 144 11.55 0.65 -7.25
C ALA A 144 10.05 0.61 -6.98
N LEU A 145 9.30 0.18 -7.99
CA LEU A 145 7.89 -0.11 -7.89
C LEU A 145 7.60 -1.48 -8.50
N PHE A 146 6.86 -2.30 -7.77
CA PHE A 146 6.32 -3.58 -8.22
C PHE A 146 4.79 -3.53 -8.13
N SER A 147 4.11 -3.85 -9.23
CA SER A 147 2.65 -3.83 -9.29
C SER A 147 2.09 -5.07 -9.97
N SER A 148 0.92 -5.49 -9.52
CA SER A 148 0.16 -6.52 -10.22
C SER A 148 -0.43 -5.96 -11.51
N TRP A 149 -0.96 -4.76 -11.49
CA TRP A 149 -1.53 -4.08 -12.66
C TRP A 149 -0.45 -3.46 -13.56
N ASP A 150 -0.53 -3.68 -14.86
CA ASP A 150 0.46 -3.22 -15.84
C ASP A 150 0.44 -1.71 -16.09
N HIS A 151 -0.66 -1.02 -15.83
CA HIS A 151 -0.82 0.42 -16.02
C HIS A 151 0.17 1.27 -15.21
N PHE A 152 0.84 0.68 -14.21
CA PHE A 152 1.89 1.39 -13.48
C PHE A 152 3.07 1.84 -14.34
N HIS A 153 3.22 1.30 -15.56
CA HIS A 153 4.15 1.86 -16.53
C HIS A 153 3.82 3.30 -16.93
N TYR A 154 2.57 3.71 -16.81
CA TYR A 154 2.12 5.08 -17.08
C TYR A 154 2.02 5.92 -15.80
N ILE A 155 1.69 5.29 -14.66
CA ILE A 155 1.34 5.94 -13.40
C ILE A 155 2.58 6.35 -12.58
N ALA A 156 3.61 5.48 -12.55
CA ALA A 156 4.66 5.52 -11.55
C ALA A 156 5.73 6.60 -11.76
N GLU A 157 5.87 7.09 -12.99
CA GLU A 157 6.89 8.12 -13.32
C GLU A 157 6.39 9.08 -14.40
N HIS A 158 6.81 10.32 -14.31
CA HIS A 158 6.58 11.35 -15.33
C HIS A 158 7.53 11.16 -16.51
N THR A 159 8.79 10.92 -16.21
CA THR A 159 9.84 10.71 -17.20
C THR A 159 10.18 9.22 -17.29
N PRO A 160 9.77 8.53 -18.37
CA PRO A 160 9.98 7.10 -18.51
C PRO A 160 11.43 6.65 -18.34
N GLY A 161 11.63 5.60 -17.55
CA GLY A 161 12.95 5.02 -17.27
C GLY A 161 13.71 5.69 -16.12
N THR A 162 13.07 6.59 -15.39
CA THR A 162 13.66 7.26 -14.23
C THR A 162 13.81 6.30 -13.05
N ILE A 163 12.83 5.48 -12.75
CA ILE A 163 12.85 4.50 -11.65
C ILE A 163 12.78 3.08 -12.19
N LEU A 164 12.98 2.08 -11.32
CA LEU A 164 12.70 0.71 -11.69
C LEU A 164 11.22 0.42 -11.51
N ILE A 165 10.56 0.02 -12.59
CA ILE A 165 9.17 -0.44 -12.58
C ILE A 165 9.15 -1.89 -13.04
N ASN A 166 8.44 -2.75 -12.31
CA ASN A 166 8.08 -4.10 -12.72
C ASN A 166 6.58 -4.29 -12.49
N ALA A 167 5.78 -4.17 -13.53
CA ALA A 167 4.34 -4.16 -13.48
C ALA A 167 3.73 -5.15 -14.47
N GLY A 168 2.55 -5.69 -14.16
CA GLY A 168 1.91 -6.72 -14.96
C GLY A 168 2.80 -7.95 -15.12
N TYR A 169 2.79 -8.53 -16.29
CA TYR A 169 3.57 -9.74 -16.60
C TYR A 169 5.04 -9.48 -16.98
N GLN A 170 5.58 -8.31 -16.64
CA GLN A 170 6.97 -8.00 -16.95
C GLN A 170 7.94 -8.95 -16.23
N ASP A 171 8.91 -9.44 -17.00
CA ASP A 171 9.96 -10.31 -16.47
C ASP A 171 10.92 -9.56 -15.53
N SER A 172 11.42 -10.28 -14.55
CA SER A 172 12.51 -9.81 -13.68
C SER A 172 13.78 -10.61 -13.97
N PRO A 173 14.82 -9.99 -14.49
CA PRO A 173 16.11 -10.69 -14.73
C PRO A 173 16.73 -11.25 -13.44
N GLN A 174 16.36 -10.70 -12.28
CA GLN A 174 16.83 -11.15 -10.98
C GLN A 174 16.11 -12.39 -10.46
N SER A 175 14.93 -12.70 -11.03
CA SER A 175 14.04 -13.78 -10.61
C SER A 175 13.46 -14.53 -11.83
N PRO A 176 14.31 -15.18 -12.64
CA PRO A 176 13.88 -15.79 -13.90
C PRO A 176 12.88 -16.94 -13.72
N ASP A 177 12.95 -17.66 -12.59
CA ASP A 177 12.01 -18.74 -12.30
C ASP A 177 10.62 -18.22 -11.97
N LEU A 178 10.51 -17.13 -11.20
CA LEU A 178 9.23 -16.46 -10.94
C LEU A 178 8.66 -15.86 -12.23
N SER A 179 9.50 -15.25 -13.05
CA SER A 179 9.10 -14.73 -14.37
C SER A 179 8.51 -15.82 -15.25
N ARG A 180 9.16 -16.99 -15.31
CA ARG A 180 8.62 -18.13 -16.08
C ARG A 180 7.29 -18.64 -15.49
N LEU A 181 7.19 -18.75 -14.17
CA LEU A 181 5.99 -19.24 -13.50
C LEU A 181 4.79 -18.31 -13.71
N GLN A 182 4.96 -16.99 -13.63
CA GLN A 182 3.84 -16.06 -13.87
C GLN A 182 3.22 -16.23 -15.25
N HIS A 183 4.02 -16.50 -16.29
CA HIS A 183 3.51 -16.68 -17.66
C HIS A 183 2.75 -18.00 -17.90
N VAL A 184 2.96 -19.01 -17.06
CA VAL A 184 2.27 -20.30 -17.19
C VAL A 184 1.19 -20.51 -16.14
N THR A 185 1.03 -19.58 -15.21
CA THR A 185 -0.02 -19.61 -14.18
C THR A 185 -1.27 -18.92 -14.74
N PRO A 186 -2.40 -19.62 -14.89
CA PRO A 186 -3.62 -19.00 -15.37
C PRO A 186 -4.10 -17.90 -14.42
N THR A 187 -4.51 -16.78 -14.97
CA THR A 187 -5.23 -15.72 -14.27
C THR A 187 -6.51 -15.40 -15.01
N PRO A 188 -7.55 -14.88 -14.37
CA PRO A 188 -8.76 -14.42 -15.03
C PRO A 188 -8.61 -13.03 -15.66
N TRP A 189 -7.46 -12.36 -15.50
CA TRP A 189 -7.22 -10.98 -15.93
C TRP A 189 -6.10 -10.91 -16.97
N ASP A 190 -6.29 -10.06 -17.97
CA ASP A 190 -5.31 -9.87 -19.05
C ASP A 190 -4.23 -8.83 -18.67
N GLU A 191 -4.58 -7.83 -17.84
CA GLU A 191 -3.73 -6.68 -17.51
C GLU A 191 -3.04 -6.82 -16.15
N ALA A 192 -3.46 -7.79 -15.31
CA ALA A 192 -2.96 -7.97 -13.97
C ALA A 192 -2.44 -9.39 -13.73
N ARG A 193 -1.25 -9.50 -13.15
CA ARG A 193 -0.72 -10.77 -12.63
C ARG A 193 -1.22 -11.00 -11.21
N HIS A 194 -1.17 -12.24 -10.72
CA HIS A 194 -1.46 -12.54 -9.34
C HIS A 194 -0.55 -11.78 -8.37
N ASP A 195 -1.13 -11.27 -7.29
CA ASP A 195 -0.45 -10.51 -6.21
C ASP A 195 0.72 -11.28 -5.60
N SER A 196 0.63 -12.60 -5.56
CA SER A 196 1.71 -13.46 -5.06
C SER A 196 3.00 -13.33 -5.88
N PHE A 197 2.92 -13.18 -7.20
CA PHE A 197 4.11 -12.93 -8.03
C PHE A 197 4.66 -11.53 -7.80
N THR A 198 3.81 -10.54 -7.69
CA THR A 198 4.20 -9.16 -7.36
C THR A 198 4.95 -9.11 -6.04
N PHE A 199 4.41 -9.77 -5.01
CA PHE A 199 5.03 -9.84 -3.70
C PHE A 199 6.40 -10.52 -3.72
N GLU A 200 6.51 -11.71 -4.33
CA GLU A 200 7.77 -12.45 -4.35
C GLU A 200 8.86 -11.73 -5.18
N LEU A 201 8.49 -11.11 -6.30
CA LEU A 201 9.41 -10.31 -7.11
C LEU A 201 9.90 -9.08 -6.35
N ALA A 202 9.01 -8.37 -5.65
CA ALA A 202 9.36 -7.22 -4.81
C ALA A 202 10.25 -7.62 -3.63
N LEU A 203 9.93 -8.73 -2.97
CA LEU A 203 10.70 -9.26 -1.84
C LEU A 203 12.10 -9.72 -2.25
N ASP A 204 12.23 -10.33 -3.43
CA ASP A 204 13.52 -10.72 -3.99
C ASP A 204 14.38 -9.50 -4.34
N HIS A 205 13.76 -8.46 -4.93
CA HIS A 205 14.43 -7.19 -5.19
C HIS A 205 14.87 -6.49 -3.89
N LEU A 206 14.00 -6.46 -2.88
CA LEU A 206 14.32 -5.92 -1.56
C LEU A 206 15.59 -6.56 -0.98
N LYS A 207 15.67 -7.90 -1.03
CA LYS A 207 16.81 -8.66 -0.50
C LYS A 207 18.12 -8.53 -1.30
N LYS A 208 18.01 -8.34 -2.62
CA LYS A 208 19.19 -8.35 -3.52
C LYS A 208 19.73 -6.95 -3.81
N VAL A 209 18.85 -5.96 -3.90
CA VAL A 209 19.19 -4.61 -4.37
C VAL A 209 19.19 -3.59 -3.25
N HIS A 210 18.44 -3.84 -2.18
CA HIS A 210 18.29 -2.94 -1.03
C HIS A 210 17.76 -1.54 -1.42
N PRO A 211 16.56 -1.42 -2.05
CA PRO A 211 16.01 -0.12 -2.45
C PRO A 211 15.76 0.79 -1.23
N ARG A 212 15.93 2.10 -1.44
CA ARG A 212 15.68 3.12 -0.41
C ARG A 212 14.20 3.53 -0.36
N ALA A 213 13.52 3.46 -1.50
CA ALA A 213 12.08 3.57 -1.58
C ALA A 213 11.55 2.42 -2.44
N LEU A 214 10.58 1.69 -1.91
CA LEU A 214 9.93 0.57 -2.57
C LEU A 214 8.42 0.77 -2.49
N VAL A 215 7.75 0.68 -3.64
CA VAL A 215 6.29 0.60 -3.72
C VAL A 215 5.90 -0.80 -4.14
N ILE A 216 4.92 -1.40 -3.45
CA ILE A 216 4.32 -2.69 -3.80
C ILE A 216 2.81 -2.45 -3.91
N SER A 217 2.27 -2.60 -5.12
CA SER A 217 0.84 -2.38 -5.39
C SER A 217 0.16 -3.68 -5.76
N PHE A 218 -0.80 -4.10 -4.96
CA PHE A 218 -1.61 -5.29 -5.13
C PHE A 218 -2.97 -4.93 -5.74
N ASP A 219 -3.53 -5.83 -6.54
CA ASP A 219 -4.69 -5.55 -7.40
C ASP A 219 -5.87 -6.51 -7.15
N GLU A 220 -5.62 -7.74 -6.69
CA GLU A 220 -6.63 -8.80 -6.65
C GLU A 220 -7.83 -8.48 -5.75
N THR A 221 -7.73 -7.56 -4.77
CA THR A 221 -8.89 -7.12 -3.98
C THR A 221 -9.90 -6.36 -4.81
N ASP A 222 -9.44 -5.55 -5.79
CA ASP A 222 -10.28 -4.83 -6.73
C ASP A 222 -10.87 -5.75 -7.80
N ASP A 223 -10.04 -6.53 -8.44
CA ASP A 223 -10.40 -7.45 -9.49
C ASP A 223 -11.49 -8.45 -9.06
N TRP A 224 -11.33 -9.08 -7.89
CA TRP A 224 -12.35 -9.98 -7.35
C TRP A 224 -13.62 -9.26 -6.93
N ALA A 225 -13.52 -8.00 -6.48
CA ALA A 225 -14.71 -7.19 -6.20
C ALA A 225 -15.47 -6.90 -7.49
N HIS A 226 -14.82 -6.49 -8.59
CA HIS A 226 -15.44 -6.33 -9.89
C HIS A 226 -16.07 -7.64 -10.40
N GLY A 227 -15.44 -8.76 -10.13
CA GLY A 227 -16.00 -10.08 -10.37
C GLY A 227 -17.17 -10.47 -9.45
N ARG A 228 -17.54 -9.60 -8.49
CA ARG A 228 -18.55 -9.82 -7.45
C ARG A 228 -18.30 -11.09 -6.64
N ARG A 229 -17.04 -11.41 -6.36
CA ARG A 229 -16.57 -12.58 -5.63
C ARG A 229 -16.06 -12.17 -4.24
N TYR A 230 -17.00 -11.81 -3.37
CA TYR A 230 -16.68 -11.38 -2.00
C TYR A 230 -15.91 -12.45 -1.20
N ASP A 231 -16.19 -13.72 -1.45
CA ASP A 231 -15.41 -14.84 -0.89
C ASP A 231 -13.92 -14.76 -1.27
N ARG A 232 -13.61 -14.38 -2.51
CA ARG A 232 -12.23 -14.18 -2.96
C ARG A 232 -11.62 -12.90 -2.46
N VAL A 233 -12.39 -11.83 -2.38
CA VAL A 233 -11.93 -10.57 -1.74
C VAL A 233 -11.45 -10.85 -0.32
N LEU A 234 -12.20 -11.62 0.48
CA LEU A 234 -11.78 -11.99 1.83
C LEU A 234 -10.50 -12.84 1.85
N ASP A 235 -10.38 -13.82 0.95
CA ASP A 235 -9.15 -14.62 0.82
C ASP A 235 -7.95 -13.72 0.47
N MET A 236 -8.14 -12.72 -0.39
CA MET A 236 -7.06 -11.79 -0.78
C MET A 236 -6.73 -10.79 0.32
N ILE A 237 -7.69 -10.32 1.10
CA ILE A 237 -7.42 -9.49 2.28
C ILE A 237 -6.55 -10.25 3.30
N ALA A 238 -6.88 -11.52 3.57
CA ALA A 238 -6.08 -12.36 4.46
C ALA A 238 -4.69 -12.65 3.89
N THR A 239 -4.58 -12.85 2.58
CA THR A 239 -3.30 -13.04 1.88
C THR A 239 -2.45 -11.78 1.94
N PHE A 240 -3.04 -10.62 1.72
CA PHE A 240 -2.40 -9.31 1.86
C PHE A 240 -1.80 -9.10 3.26
N ASP A 241 -2.54 -9.45 4.31
CA ASP A 241 -2.03 -9.39 5.69
C ASP A 241 -0.82 -10.30 5.89
N GLY A 242 -0.85 -11.50 5.31
CA GLY A 242 0.29 -12.42 5.30
C GLY A 242 1.51 -11.87 4.56
N PHE A 243 1.30 -11.12 3.47
CA PHE A 243 2.37 -10.43 2.77
C PHE A 243 2.99 -9.32 3.62
N LEU A 244 2.18 -8.54 4.32
CA LEU A 244 2.65 -7.50 5.24
C LEU A 244 3.50 -8.09 6.38
N ASP A 245 3.07 -9.22 6.97
CA ASP A 245 3.83 -9.90 8.03
C ASP A 245 5.19 -10.41 7.52
N ARG A 246 5.20 -11.09 6.37
CA ARG A 246 6.44 -11.58 5.76
C ARG A 246 7.39 -10.45 5.36
N LEU A 247 6.84 -9.36 4.80
CA LEU A 247 7.61 -8.18 4.44
C LEU A 247 8.26 -7.56 5.68
N TRP A 248 7.46 -7.31 6.72
CA TRP A 248 7.97 -6.73 7.96
C TRP A 248 8.99 -7.62 8.66
N THR A 249 8.74 -8.92 8.74
CA THR A 249 9.69 -9.90 9.28
C THR A 249 11.01 -9.89 8.51
N THR A 250 10.96 -9.78 7.18
CA THR A 250 12.16 -9.65 6.34
C THR A 250 12.90 -8.36 6.65
N ILE A 251 12.21 -7.21 6.67
CA ILE A 251 12.79 -5.90 7.03
C ILE A 251 13.49 -5.96 8.39
N GLN A 252 12.86 -6.55 9.40
CA GLN A 252 13.41 -6.66 10.74
C GLN A 252 14.63 -7.61 10.83
N SER A 253 14.76 -8.54 9.90
CA SER A 253 15.90 -9.45 9.81
C SER A 253 17.14 -8.84 9.14
N MET A 254 16.97 -7.75 8.38
CA MET A 254 18.02 -7.09 7.60
C MET A 254 18.57 -5.88 8.38
N PRO A 255 19.88 -5.88 8.78
CA PRO A 255 20.46 -4.81 9.59
C PRO A 255 20.29 -3.40 9.00
N GLU A 256 20.37 -3.27 7.67
CA GLU A 256 20.24 -2.01 6.93
C GLU A 256 18.83 -1.45 6.90
N TYR A 257 17.83 -2.26 7.27
CA TYR A 257 16.41 -1.85 7.25
C TYR A 257 15.78 -1.77 8.63
N ARG A 258 16.19 -2.64 9.55
CA ARG A 258 15.51 -2.92 10.83
C ARG A 258 15.04 -1.68 11.58
N ASP A 259 15.92 -0.72 11.82
CA ASP A 259 15.65 0.46 12.64
C ASP A 259 15.58 1.76 11.81
N SER A 260 15.49 1.64 10.49
CA SER A 260 15.59 2.75 9.55
C SER A 260 14.46 2.78 8.51
N THR A 261 13.51 1.85 8.58
CA THR A 261 12.45 1.69 7.57
C THR A 261 11.09 2.04 8.14
N THR A 262 10.37 2.88 7.40
CA THR A 262 8.94 3.15 7.64
C THR A 262 8.10 2.41 6.60
N LEU A 263 7.13 1.64 7.08
CA LEU A 263 6.09 0.98 6.29
C LEU A 263 4.86 1.87 6.30
N ILE A 264 4.36 2.20 5.11
CA ILE A 264 3.08 2.89 4.87
C ILE A 264 2.17 1.92 4.13
N VAL A 265 0.93 1.77 4.57
CA VAL A 265 -0.06 0.88 3.98
C VAL A 265 -1.35 1.65 3.74
N THR A 266 -1.93 1.56 2.55
CA THR A 266 -3.16 2.28 2.18
C THR A 266 -3.90 1.61 1.04
N SER A 267 -5.03 2.21 0.62
CA SER A 267 -5.77 1.91 -0.61
C SER A 267 -5.83 3.17 -1.48
N ASP A 268 -6.01 2.98 -2.77
CA ASP A 268 -6.09 4.06 -3.78
C ASP A 268 -7.47 4.70 -3.87
N HIS A 269 -8.54 3.94 -3.62
CA HIS A 269 -9.92 4.40 -3.49
C HIS A 269 -10.73 3.48 -2.57
N GLY A 270 -11.90 3.94 -2.16
CA GLY A 270 -12.89 3.14 -1.47
C GLY A 270 -13.93 2.55 -2.42
N ARG A 271 -14.95 1.92 -1.86
CA ARG A 271 -16.07 1.30 -2.57
C ARG A 271 -17.39 1.60 -1.90
N GLY A 272 -18.48 1.24 -2.57
CA GLY A 272 -19.82 1.27 -2.00
C GLY A 272 -19.98 0.41 -0.74
N SER A 273 -21.06 0.65 -0.02
CA SER A 273 -21.31 0.00 1.29
C SER A 273 -22.56 -0.85 1.32
N THR A 274 -23.30 -0.95 0.21
CA THR A 274 -24.56 -1.70 0.11
C THR A 274 -24.36 -2.96 -0.73
N LEU A 275 -25.34 -3.87 -0.63
CA LEU A 275 -25.36 -5.10 -1.44
C LEU A 275 -25.36 -4.81 -2.96
N ALA A 276 -25.87 -3.64 -3.35
CA ALA A 276 -25.94 -3.23 -4.75
C ALA A 276 -24.60 -2.68 -5.28
N ASP A 277 -23.85 -1.94 -4.45
CA ASP A 277 -22.71 -1.15 -4.88
C ASP A 277 -21.38 -1.49 -4.19
N TRP A 278 -21.33 -2.48 -3.31
CA TRP A 278 -20.10 -2.87 -2.60
C TRP A 278 -18.93 -3.20 -3.53
N SER A 279 -19.23 -3.69 -4.73
CA SER A 279 -18.25 -4.03 -5.77
C SER A 279 -17.87 -2.82 -6.63
N ASP A 280 -18.59 -1.71 -6.51
CA ASP A 280 -18.43 -0.55 -7.37
C ASP A 280 -17.64 0.56 -6.65
N HIS A 281 -16.97 1.36 -7.44
CA HIS A 281 -16.29 2.57 -7.03
C HIS A 281 -16.51 3.68 -8.07
N GLY A 282 -15.84 4.83 -7.89
CA GLY A 282 -15.94 5.93 -8.84
C GLY A 282 -16.78 7.09 -8.34
N ARG A 283 -16.84 8.13 -9.15
CA ARG A 283 -17.38 9.46 -8.81
C ARG A 283 -18.76 9.48 -8.20
N LYS A 284 -19.63 8.54 -8.59
CA LYS A 284 -21.05 8.50 -8.18
C LYS A 284 -21.31 7.54 -7.03
N VAL A 285 -20.32 6.76 -6.62
CA VAL A 285 -20.46 5.74 -5.59
C VAL A 285 -20.16 6.37 -4.23
N ALA A 286 -21.15 6.35 -3.34
CA ALA A 286 -20.97 6.85 -1.98
C ALA A 286 -20.01 5.94 -1.21
N GLY A 287 -18.98 6.54 -0.60
CA GLY A 287 -17.93 5.81 0.11
C GLY A 287 -16.68 5.48 -0.72
N ALA A 288 -16.71 5.68 -2.06
CA ALA A 288 -15.52 5.52 -2.89
C ALA A 288 -14.42 6.56 -2.61
N ASP A 289 -14.76 7.64 -1.91
CA ASP A 289 -13.82 8.64 -1.41
C ASP A 289 -13.20 8.30 -0.05
N LYS A 290 -13.67 7.25 0.62
CA LYS A 290 -13.21 6.89 1.96
C LYS A 290 -12.16 5.79 1.90
N ILE A 291 -10.97 6.15 2.36
CA ILE A 291 -9.83 5.23 2.48
C ILE A 291 -9.27 5.26 3.91
N TRP A 292 -8.14 4.67 4.08
CA TRP A 292 -7.41 4.60 5.34
C TRP A 292 -5.92 4.65 5.07
N ILE A 293 -5.13 5.07 6.05
CA ILE A 293 -3.65 5.05 5.99
C ILE A 293 -3.13 4.47 7.28
N ALA A 294 -2.24 3.50 7.19
CA ALA A 294 -1.51 2.98 8.34
C ALA A 294 -0.01 3.21 8.16
N ILE A 295 0.67 3.62 9.23
CA ILE A 295 2.10 3.95 9.20
C ILE A 295 2.77 3.33 10.42
N MET A 296 3.87 2.61 10.19
CA MET A 296 4.70 2.02 11.25
C MET A 296 6.17 2.21 10.92
N GLY A 297 6.93 2.80 11.82
CA GLY A 297 8.36 3.04 11.61
C GLY A 297 9.04 3.68 12.82
N PRO A 298 10.36 3.92 12.76
CA PRO A 298 11.12 4.42 13.90
C PRO A 298 10.72 5.82 14.33
N ASP A 299 10.25 6.66 13.40
CA ASP A 299 9.85 8.05 13.69
C ASP A 299 8.35 8.19 13.98
N THR A 300 7.58 7.11 13.79
CA THR A 300 6.12 7.13 13.96
C THR A 300 5.74 6.78 15.39
N PRO A 301 4.85 7.55 16.04
CA PRO A 301 4.34 7.20 17.35
C PRO A 301 3.42 5.98 17.29
N ALA A 302 3.49 5.10 18.30
CA ALA A 302 2.60 3.95 18.44
C ALA A 302 1.27 4.37 19.09
N THR A 303 0.43 5.09 18.36
CA THR A 303 -0.84 5.66 18.85
C THR A 303 -2.06 4.79 18.56
N GLY A 304 -1.91 3.77 17.70
CA GLY A 304 -3.04 2.97 17.26
C GLY A 304 -3.98 3.75 16.34
N GLU A 305 -5.27 3.51 16.47
CA GLU A 305 -6.31 4.20 15.69
C GLU A 305 -6.43 5.68 16.10
N VAL A 306 -6.40 6.58 15.11
CA VAL A 306 -6.57 8.02 15.30
C VAL A 306 -7.54 8.57 14.24
N SER A 307 -8.44 9.47 14.68
CA SER A 307 -9.45 10.09 13.80
C SER A 307 -9.02 11.46 13.27
N THR A 308 -7.73 11.78 13.33
CA THR A 308 -7.21 12.98 12.69
C THR A 308 -7.44 12.89 11.19
N HIS A 309 -8.10 13.90 10.64
CA HIS A 309 -8.35 13.96 9.19
C HIS A 309 -7.05 14.07 8.41
N ALA A 310 -6.96 13.30 7.33
CA ALA A 310 -5.90 13.36 6.33
C ALA A 310 -6.49 13.14 4.95
N GLU A 311 -5.75 13.54 3.94
CA GLU A 311 -6.12 13.33 2.55
C GLU A 311 -5.11 12.44 1.84
N GLN A 312 -5.54 11.73 0.81
CA GLN A 312 -4.68 10.82 0.04
C GLN A 312 -3.44 11.53 -0.51
N ARG A 313 -3.60 12.79 -0.94
CA ARG A 313 -2.50 13.65 -1.43
C ARG A 313 -1.45 14.00 -0.36
N ASP A 314 -1.70 13.73 0.90
CA ASP A 314 -0.74 13.97 1.99
C ASP A 314 0.33 12.87 2.08
N ILE A 315 0.16 11.75 1.37
CA ILE A 315 1.09 10.62 1.39
C ILE A 315 2.45 11.00 0.80
N ALA A 316 2.51 11.61 -0.39
CA ALA A 316 3.77 11.98 -1.02
C ALA A 316 4.62 12.94 -0.16
N PRO A 317 4.10 14.07 0.36
CA PRO A 317 4.88 14.93 1.25
C PRO A 317 5.23 14.26 2.59
N THR A 318 4.42 13.31 3.07
CA THR A 318 4.75 12.50 4.25
C THR A 318 5.95 11.60 3.98
N ILE A 319 5.98 10.91 2.85
CA ILE A 319 7.13 10.08 2.41
C ILE A 319 8.40 10.93 2.37
N ILE A 320 8.35 12.12 1.77
CA ILE A 320 9.51 13.02 1.67
C ILE A 320 10.05 13.39 3.06
N LYS A 321 9.16 13.73 4.00
CA LYS A 321 9.55 14.08 5.36
C LYS A 321 10.08 12.87 6.13
N LEU A 322 9.50 11.68 5.97
CA LEU A 322 9.99 10.42 6.55
C LEU A 322 11.39 10.06 6.03
N MET A 323 11.69 10.40 4.79
CA MET A 323 13.03 10.23 4.20
C MET A 323 14.02 11.32 4.64
N GLY A 324 13.66 12.19 5.59
CA GLY A 324 14.51 13.25 6.13
C GLY A 324 14.76 14.41 5.15
N LEU A 325 13.91 14.56 4.13
CA LEU A 325 13.98 15.63 3.15
C LEU A 325 12.94 16.72 3.45
N ASN A 326 13.12 17.89 2.84
CA ASN A 326 12.20 19.01 3.00
C ASN A 326 11.05 18.92 1.98
N PRO A 327 9.78 18.67 2.41
CA PRO A 327 8.64 18.59 1.50
C PRO A 327 8.39 19.87 0.70
N ALA A 328 8.78 21.05 1.20
CA ALA A 328 8.62 22.32 0.50
C ALA A 328 9.43 22.41 -0.80
N GLU A 329 10.41 21.53 -1.00
CA GLU A 329 11.18 21.45 -2.24
C GLU A 329 10.48 20.66 -3.34
N TYR A 330 9.43 19.90 -3.00
CA TYR A 330 8.58 19.17 -3.93
C TYR A 330 7.40 20.05 -4.39
N LYS A 331 7.64 20.83 -5.46
CA LYS A 331 6.73 21.89 -5.89
C LYS A 331 5.40 21.43 -6.49
N GLY A 332 5.29 20.18 -6.88
CA GLY A 332 4.08 19.62 -7.49
C GLY A 332 2.95 19.30 -6.51
N ALA A 333 3.27 18.99 -5.27
CA ALA A 333 2.30 18.57 -4.27
C ALA A 333 1.41 19.73 -3.79
N THR A 334 0.13 19.42 -3.53
CA THR A 334 -0.83 20.31 -2.87
C THR A 334 -1.19 19.81 -1.47
N GLY A 335 -0.86 18.56 -1.15
CA GLY A 335 -0.97 17.99 0.18
C GLY A 335 0.13 18.47 1.14
N ALA A 336 0.00 18.12 2.41
CA ALA A 336 0.95 18.42 3.47
C ALA A 336 1.35 17.14 4.24
N PRO A 337 2.52 17.09 4.89
CA PRO A 337 2.87 15.93 5.69
C PRO A 337 1.84 15.66 6.80
N ILE A 338 1.40 14.42 6.94
CA ILE A 338 0.52 13.96 8.01
C ILE A 338 1.24 14.11 9.34
N GLN A 339 0.87 15.11 10.13
CA GLN A 339 1.61 15.45 11.37
C GLN A 339 1.56 14.32 12.39
N ALA A 340 0.46 13.57 12.46
CA ALA A 340 0.32 12.42 13.35
C ALA A 340 1.34 11.30 13.09
N ALA A 341 1.95 11.26 11.90
CA ALA A 341 2.97 10.28 11.53
C ALA A 341 4.34 10.52 12.18
N PHE A 342 4.53 11.66 12.84
CA PHE A 342 5.82 12.08 13.41
C PHE A 342 5.73 12.22 14.92
N ARG A 343 6.77 11.77 15.60
CA ARG A 343 6.91 12.05 17.04
C ARG A 343 7.08 13.55 17.26
N PRO A 344 6.52 14.09 18.34
CA PRO A 344 6.69 15.50 18.72
C PRO A 344 8.15 15.90 18.88
#